data_d05561e8687ba85f00fad3b9b5b9503b
#
_entry.id   d05561e8687ba85f00fad3b9b5b9503b
#
_cell.length_a   1.000
_cell.length_b   1.000
_cell.length_c   1.000
_cell.angle_alpha   90.00
_cell.angle_beta   90.00
_cell.angle_gamma   90.00
#
_symmetry.space_group_name_H-M   'P 1'
#
loop_
_entity.id
_entity.type
_entity.pdbx_description
1 polymer ?
#
loop_
_entity_poly.entity_id
_entity_poly.type
_entity_poly.pdbx_seq_one_letter_code
_entity_poly.pdbx_strand_id
1 'polypeptide(L)'
;MENSRSDILLIGMPMSGKSTIGKALSEKIKYTFNDMDNIIEDKYKRTASNIFETLGEEQYRLYERECLEDFSGRDKLILSTGGGAINDKSIEISLSFKYRIWLQASIEELIKRYVDDEKERPLLYNTNNMEVVLTDLYRTRETFYMNCSNIVMNTSSKTINQITDELITKIDELN
;
A
#
# COMPACT_ATOMS: atom_id res chain seq x y z
N MET A 1 26.42 6.29 16.94
CA MET A 1 25.11 6.89 16.61
C MET A 1 24.39 5.89 15.71
N GLU A 2 23.46 5.12 16.26
CA GLU A 2 22.61 4.25 15.46
C GLU A 2 21.86 5.13 14.47
N ASN A 3 22.05 4.87 13.18
CA ASN A 3 21.24 5.44 12.11
C ASN A 3 19.82 4.90 12.33
N SER A 4 19.00 5.62 13.07
CA SER A 4 17.59 5.21 13.26
C SER A 4 16.87 5.44 11.96
N ARG A 5 16.91 4.44 11.05
CA ARG A 5 16.06 4.38 9.87
C ARG A 5 14.63 4.70 10.27
N SER A 6 13.94 5.45 9.45
CA SER A 6 12.55 5.85 9.70
C SER A 6 11.71 5.78 8.44
N ASP A 7 11.94 4.73 7.64
CA ASP A 7 11.15 4.44 6.46
C ASP A 7 9.85 3.70 6.81
N ILE A 8 8.77 4.05 6.13
CA ILE A 8 7.42 3.51 6.32
C ILE A 8 6.93 2.91 5.02
N LEU A 9 6.51 1.65 5.08
CA LEU A 9 5.82 0.95 3.99
C LEU A 9 4.33 0.82 4.34
N LEU A 10 3.45 1.39 3.51
CA LEU A 10 2.00 1.22 3.64
C LEU A 10 1.53 0.10 2.75
N ILE A 11 0.94 -0.93 3.34
CA ILE A 11 0.42 -2.12 2.67
C ILE A 11 -1.08 -2.31 2.95
N GLY A 12 -1.76 -3.07 2.11
CA GLY A 12 -3.19 -3.36 2.28
C GLY A 12 -3.93 -3.42 0.95
N MET A 13 -5.20 -3.76 1.03
CA MET A 13 -6.09 -3.91 -0.12
C MET A 13 -6.20 -2.62 -0.95
N PRO A 14 -6.56 -2.70 -2.24
CA PRO A 14 -7.06 -1.53 -2.96
C PRO A 14 -8.15 -0.84 -2.13
N MET A 15 -8.27 0.48 -2.21
CA MET A 15 -9.21 1.33 -1.45
C MET A 15 -9.04 1.32 0.09
N SER A 16 -8.01 0.67 0.63
CA SER A 16 -7.74 0.73 2.09
C SER A 16 -7.28 2.12 2.59
N GLY A 17 -7.03 3.06 1.67
CA GLY A 17 -6.68 4.45 2.00
C GLY A 17 -5.18 4.74 2.04
N LYS A 18 -4.30 3.83 1.55
CA LYS A 18 -2.84 3.98 1.61
C LYS A 18 -2.34 5.34 1.10
N SER A 19 -2.75 5.75 -0.09
CA SER A 19 -2.29 7.01 -0.69
C SER A 19 -2.80 8.23 0.10
N THR A 20 -4.06 8.22 0.51
CA THR A 20 -4.67 9.31 1.28
C THR A 20 -4.07 9.44 2.68
N ILE A 21 -3.98 8.32 3.39
CA ILE A 21 -3.41 8.27 4.75
C ILE A 21 -1.90 8.55 4.70
N GLY A 22 -1.20 8.01 3.70
CA GLY A 22 0.23 8.24 3.52
C GLY A 22 0.57 9.72 3.30
N LYS A 23 -0.19 10.43 2.46
CA LYS A 23 -0.05 11.89 2.29
C LYS A 23 -0.28 12.66 3.58
N ALA A 24 -1.41 12.39 4.26
CA ALA A 24 -1.74 13.07 5.50
C ALA A 24 -0.72 12.79 6.63
N LEU A 25 -0.25 11.54 6.73
CA LEU A 25 0.78 11.17 7.70
C LEU A 25 2.11 11.88 7.37
N SER A 26 2.52 11.90 6.10
CA SER A 26 3.78 12.54 5.68
C SER A 26 3.83 14.03 6.02
N GLU A 27 2.71 14.73 5.88
CA GLU A 27 2.59 16.15 6.26
C GLU A 27 2.77 16.36 7.76
N LYS A 28 2.21 15.46 8.61
CA LYS A 28 2.31 15.54 10.07
C LYS A 28 3.72 15.27 10.57
N ILE A 29 4.39 14.22 10.07
CA ILE A 29 5.71 13.80 10.54
C ILE A 29 6.89 14.35 9.72
N LYS A 30 6.60 15.16 8.68
CA LYS A 30 7.60 15.78 7.78
C LYS A 30 8.46 14.77 7.03
N TYR A 31 7.83 13.68 6.52
CA TYR A 31 8.45 12.69 5.67
C TYR A 31 8.10 12.93 4.19
N THR A 32 8.89 12.38 3.28
CA THR A 32 8.57 12.38 1.85
C THR A 32 7.58 11.27 1.55
N PHE A 33 6.44 11.62 0.93
CA PHE A 33 5.45 10.64 0.46
C PHE A 33 5.72 10.24 -0.98
N ASN A 34 5.65 8.94 -1.25
CA ASN A 34 5.72 8.36 -2.59
C ASN A 34 4.62 7.31 -2.78
N ASP A 35 3.99 7.34 -3.95
CA ASP A 35 3.01 6.34 -4.37
C ASP A 35 3.63 5.45 -5.44
N MET A 36 3.69 4.15 -5.19
CA MET A 36 4.33 3.16 -6.05
C MET A 36 3.74 3.12 -7.46
N ASP A 37 2.40 3.18 -7.57
CA ASP A 37 1.73 3.17 -8.87
C ASP A 37 2.18 4.38 -9.70
N ASN A 38 2.22 5.57 -9.10
CA ASN A 38 2.67 6.80 -9.78
C ASN A 38 4.14 6.71 -10.20
N ILE A 39 5.01 6.15 -9.35
CA ILE A 39 6.43 5.96 -9.68
C ILE A 39 6.60 5.06 -10.90
N ILE A 40 5.86 3.93 -10.93
CA ILE A 40 5.90 2.97 -12.04
C ILE A 40 5.37 3.64 -13.32
N GLU A 41 4.22 4.32 -13.25
CA GLU A 41 3.64 5.02 -14.40
C GLU A 41 4.58 6.10 -14.94
N ASP A 42 5.22 6.87 -14.07
CA ASP A 42 6.21 7.88 -14.45
C ASP A 42 7.49 7.29 -15.05
N LYS A 43 8.00 6.20 -14.49
CA LYS A 43 9.22 5.53 -14.96
C LYS A 43 9.02 4.91 -16.35
N TYR A 44 7.89 4.24 -16.56
CA TYR A 44 7.63 3.50 -17.80
C TYR A 44 6.76 4.24 -18.80
N LYS A 45 6.23 5.42 -18.45
CA LYS A 45 5.34 6.26 -19.29
C LYS A 45 4.10 5.51 -19.78
N ARG A 46 3.55 4.66 -18.92
CA ARG A 46 2.36 3.83 -19.16
C ARG A 46 1.52 3.76 -17.91
N THR A 47 0.21 3.71 -18.06
CA THR A 47 -0.69 3.46 -16.93
C THR A 47 -0.60 2.02 -16.46
N ALA A 48 -0.94 1.77 -15.19
CA ALA A 48 -1.01 0.42 -14.66
C ALA A 48 -1.90 -0.48 -15.54
N SER A 49 -3.09 0.00 -15.95
CA SER A 49 -4.01 -0.74 -16.85
C SER A 49 -3.33 -1.11 -18.16
N ASN A 50 -2.62 -0.18 -18.80
CA ASN A 50 -1.91 -0.45 -20.05
C ASN A 50 -0.80 -1.50 -19.87
N ILE A 51 -0.07 -1.45 -18.76
CA ILE A 51 0.97 -2.46 -18.47
C ILE A 51 0.35 -3.84 -18.29
N PHE A 52 -0.75 -3.94 -17.52
CA PHE A 52 -1.47 -5.21 -17.33
C PHE A 52 -1.99 -5.79 -18.64
N GLU A 53 -2.57 -4.96 -19.50
CA GLU A 53 -3.12 -5.39 -20.79
C GLU A 53 -2.05 -5.82 -21.79
N THR A 54 -0.93 -5.08 -21.86
CA THR A 54 0.08 -5.27 -22.91
C THR A 54 1.23 -6.18 -22.51
N LEU A 55 1.62 -6.17 -21.22
CA LEU A 55 2.78 -6.91 -20.70
C LEU A 55 2.40 -7.98 -19.66
N GLY A 56 1.18 -7.96 -19.17
CA GLY A 56 0.66 -8.91 -18.19
C GLY A 56 0.97 -8.54 -16.73
N GLU A 57 0.30 -9.23 -15.81
CA GLU A 57 0.43 -8.99 -14.37
C GLU A 57 1.86 -9.27 -13.86
N GLU A 58 2.51 -10.32 -14.35
CA GLU A 58 3.86 -10.71 -13.91
C GLU A 58 4.88 -9.57 -14.11
N GLN A 59 4.80 -8.87 -15.25
CA GLN A 59 5.67 -7.75 -15.53
C GLN A 59 5.39 -6.57 -14.57
N TYR A 60 4.13 -6.32 -14.24
CA TYR A 60 3.80 -5.27 -13.28
C TYR A 60 4.36 -5.60 -11.89
N ARG A 61 4.25 -6.85 -11.44
CA ARG A 61 4.83 -7.32 -10.16
C ARG A 61 6.36 -7.19 -10.12
N LEU A 62 7.03 -7.37 -11.26
CA LEU A 62 8.46 -7.10 -11.35
C LEU A 62 8.77 -5.61 -11.13
N TYR A 63 7.99 -4.71 -11.72
CA TYR A 63 8.17 -3.28 -11.53
C TYR A 63 7.88 -2.82 -10.09
N GLU A 64 6.86 -3.41 -9.44
CA GLU A 64 6.59 -3.17 -8.01
C GLU A 64 7.77 -3.62 -7.14
N ARG A 65 8.38 -4.76 -7.44
CA ARG A 65 9.57 -5.27 -6.74
C ARG A 65 10.78 -4.35 -6.93
N GLU A 66 11.08 -3.92 -8.15
CA GLU A 66 12.14 -2.94 -8.43
C GLU A 66 11.93 -1.65 -7.63
N CYS A 67 10.68 -1.17 -7.55
CA CYS A 67 10.36 0.00 -6.75
C CYS A 67 10.63 -0.21 -5.25
N LEU A 68 10.28 -1.38 -4.69
CA LEU A 68 10.63 -1.72 -3.31
C LEU A 68 12.15 -1.72 -3.08
N GLU A 69 12.92 -2.31 -4.00
CA GLU A 69 14.39 -2.31 -3.95
C GLU A 69 14.97 -0.90 -3.98
N ASP A 70 14.48 -0.04 -4.89
CA ASP A 70 14.93 1.35 -5.06
C ASP A 70 14.62 2.23 -3.83
N PHE A 71 13.55 1.95 -3.10
CA PHE A 71 13.08 2.77 -1.97
C PHE A 71 13.46 2.21 -0.60
N SER A 72 13.81 0.94 -0.51
CA SER A 72 14.25 0.32 0.74
C SER A 72 15.48 1.03 1.31
N GLY A 73 15.43 1.32 2.60
CA GLY A 73 16.54 1.92 3.33
C GLY A 73 16.72 3.42 3.17
N ARG A 74 15.78 4.11 2.53
CA ARG A 74 15.76 5.58 2.50
C ARG A 74 15.17 6.09 3.82
N ASP A 75 15.79 7.13 4.37
CA ASP A 75 15.31 7.73 5.62
C ASP A 75 14.16 8.73 5.39
N LYS A 76 13.28 8.89 6.39
CA LYS A 76 12.14 9.82 6.38
C LYS A 76 11.26 9.70 5.14
N LEU A 77 10.93 8.48 4.79
CA LEU A 77 10.17 8.12 3.61
C LEU A 77 8.88 7.36 3.98
N ILE A 78 7.80 7.67 3.27
CA ILE A 78 6.59 6.84 3.24
C ILE A 78 6.39 6.35 1.82
N LEU A 79 6.36 5.03 1.63
CA LEU A 79 6.02 4.39 0.36
C LEU A 79 4.64 3.71 0.46
N SER A 80 3.68 4.17 -0.33
CA SER A 80 2.37 3.54 -0.52
C SER A 80 2.48 2.49 -1.62
N THR A 81 2.18 1.23 -1.32
CA THR A 81 2.29 0.13 -2.28
C THR A 81 1.03 -0.07 -3.11
N GLY A 82 1.14 -0.73 -4.28
CA GLY A 82 0.02 -1.38 -4.94
C GLY A 82 -0.59 -2.49 -4.07
N GLY A 83 -1.88 -2.79 -4.25
CA GLY A 83 -2.57 -3.80 -3.41
C GLY A 83 -2.05 -5.23 -3.58
N GLY A 84 -1.32 -5.54 -4.64
CA GLY A 84 -0.70 -6.85 -4.89
C GLY A 84 0.82 -6.85 -4.82
N ALA A 85 1.43 -5.74 -4.39
CA ALA A 85 2.87 -5.57 -4.37
C ALA A 85 3.57 -6.51 -3.36
N ILE A 86 2.88 -6.88 -2.27
CA ILE A 86 3.41 -7.81 -1.28
C ILE A 86 2.97 -9.22 -1.63
N ASN A 87 3.92 -10.07 -1.98
CA ASN A 87 3.74 -11.45 -2.40
C ASN A 87 5.00 -12.28 -2.05
N ASP A 88 5.03 -13.55 -2.43
CA ASP A 88 6.14 -14.48 -2.18
C ASP A 88 7.50 -13.98 -2.71
N LYS A 89 7.51 -13.23 -3.81
CA LYS A 89 8.75 -12.72 -4.44
C LYS A 89 9.23 -11.37 -3.88
N SER A 90 8.39 -10.64 -3.16
CA SER A 90 8.68 -9.27 -2.68
C SER A 90 8.73 -9.14 -1.16
N ILE A 91 8.28 -10.16 -0.42
CA ILE A 91 8.15 -10.08 1.04
C ILE A 91 9.50 -9.81 1.73
N GLU A 92 10.58 -10.46 1.30
CA GLU A 92 11.91 -10.28 1.91
C GLU A 92 12.39 -8.83 1.80
N ILE A 93 12.21 -8.20 0.64
CA ILE A 93 12.57 -6.79 0.44
C ILE A 93 11.69 -5.89 1.31
N SER A 94 10.41 -6.22 1.38
CA SER A 94 9.44 -5.47 2.20
C SER A 94 9.81 -5.49 3.69
N LEU A 95 10.37 -6.60 4.20
CA LEU A 95 10.83 -6.73 5.58
C LEU A 95 12.01 -5.80 5.93
N SER A 96 12.71 -5.25 4.94
CA SER A 96 13.80 -4.31 5.17
C SER A 96 13.32 -2.90 5.58
N PHE A 97 12.05 -2.56 5.38
CA PHE A 97 11.48 -1.31 5.89
C PHE A 97 11.29 -1.38 7.41
N LYS A 98 11.60 -0.29 8.11
CA LYS A 98 11.48 -0.24 9.59
C LYS A 98 10.02 -0.38 10.04
N TYR A 99 9.12 0.45 9.49
CA TYR A 99 7.70 0.40 9.81
C TYR A 99 6.92 -0.13 8.61
N ARG A 100 6.25 -1.23 8.80
CA ARG A 100 5.40 -1.88 7.80
C ARG A 100 3.97 -1.88 8.32
N ILE A 101 3.18 -0.95 7.78
CA ILE A 101 1.85 -0.64 8.29
C ILE A 101 0.81 -1.27 7.37
N TRP A 102 0.09 -2.25 7.89
CA TRP A 102 -1.06 -2.82 7.20
C TRP A 102 -2.33 -2.02 7.51
N LEU A 103 -2.85 -1.32 6.50
CA LEU A 103 -4.13 -0.63 6.59
C LEU A 103 -5.25 -1.61 6.25
N GLN A 104 -5.97 -2.03 7.28
CA GLN A 104 -7.14 -2.89 7.17
C GLN A 104 -8.42 -2.08 6.98
N ALA A 105 -9.34 -2.60 6.17
CA ALA A 105 -10.73 -2.14 6.07
C ALA A 105 -11.63 -3.35 5.80
N SER A 106 -12.88 -3.30 6.24
CA SER A 106 -13.86 -4.33 5.90
C SER A 106 -14.16 -4.33 4.40
N ILE A 107 -14.59 -5.47 3.86
CA ILE A 107 -14.97 -5.58 2.43
C ILE A 107 -16.08 -4.57 2.09
N GLU A 108 -17.06 -4.38 2.97
CA GLU A 108 -18.13 -3.38 2.80
C GLU A 108 -17.56 -1.96 2.67
N GLU A 109 -16.59 -1.60 3.52
CA GLU A 109 -15.95 -0.29 3.47
C GLU A 109 -15.10 -0.11 2.21
N LEU A 110 -14.42 -1.16 1.74
CA LEU A 110 -13.67 -1.13 0.48
C LEU A 110 -14.59 -0.93 -0.73
N ILE A 111 -15.74 -1.61 -0.75
CA ILE A 111 -16.76 -1.45 -1.80
C ILE A 111 -17.29 -0.01 -1.81
N LYS A 112 -17.66 0.52 -0.64
CA LYS A 112 -18.12 1.90 -0.52
C LYS A 112 -17.13 2.91 -1.07
N ARG A 113 -15.85 2.77 -0.70
CA ARG A 113 -14.78 3.64 -1.18
C ARG A 113 -14.48 3.47 -2.67
N TYR A 114 -14.75 2.29 -3.23
CA TYR A 114 -14.58 2.03 -4.67
C TYR A 114 -15.58 2.83 -5.52
N VAL A 115 -16.83 2.95 -5.06
CA VAL A 115 -17.86 3.72 -5.78
C VAL A 115 -17.49 5.20 -5.88
N ASP A 116 -16.75 5.71 -4.89
CA ASP A 116 -16.32 7.11 -4.81
C ASP A 116 -14.93 7.35 -5.46
N ASP A 117 -14.25 6.30 -5.97
CA ASP A 117 -12.89 6.37 -6.52
C ASP A 117 -12.92 6.48 -8.06
N GLU A 118 -12.35 7.55 -8.60
CA GLU A 118 -12.23 7.76 -10.05
C GLU A 118 -11.03 7.00 -10.68
N LYS A 119 -10.15 6.40 -9.87
CA LYS A 119 -8.94 5.72 -10.35
C LYS A 119 -9.28 4.35 -10.94
N GLU A 120 -8.86 4.11 -12.19
CA GLU A 120 -8.96 2.78 -12.82
C GLU A 120 -8.17 1.73 -12.04
N ARG A 121 -8.78 0.54 -11.87
CA ARG A 121 -8.16 -0.58 -11.16
C ARG A 121 -8.27 -1.85 -12.00
N PRO A 122 -7.17 -2.27 -12.66
CA PRO A 122 -7.21 -3.38 -13.62
C PRO A 122 -7.88 -4.65 -13.11
N LEU A 123 -7.61 -5.04 -11.86
CA LEU A 123 -8.17 -6.26 -11.26
C LEU A 123 -9.63 -6.13 -10.81
N LEU A 124 -10.20 -4.92 -10.80
CA LEU A 124 -11.56 -4.64 -10.35
C LEU A 124 -12.44 -4.13 -11.50
N TYR A 125 -11.87 -3.99 -12.69
CA TYR A 125 -12.58 -3.48 -13.86
C TYR A 125 -13.59 -4.50 -14.39
N ASN A 126 -14.80 -4.04 -14.72
CA ASN A 126 -15.89 -4.86 -15.32
C ASN A 126 -16.34 -6.08 -14.48
N THR A 127 -16.23 -6.05 -13.17
CA THR A 127 -16.78 -7.13 -12.34
C THR A 127 -18.26 -6.90 -12.02
N ASN A 128 -19.08 -7.92 -12.22
CA ASN A 128 -20.50 -7.92 -11.82
C ASN A 128 -20.71 -8.18 -10.33
N ASN A 129 -19.66 -8.61 -9.61
CA ASN A 129 -19.74 -8.90 -8.18
C ASN A 129 -18.42 -8.48 -7.47
N MET A 130 -18.34 -7.20 -7.14
CA MET A 130 -17.20 -6.60 -6.47
C MET A 130 -16.88 -7.26 -5.12
N GLU A 131 -17.90 -7.68 -4.37
CA GLU A 131 -17.74 -8.31 -3.07
C GLU A 131 -16.98 -9.65 -3.19
N VAL A 132 -17.33 -10.48 -4.15
CA VAL A 132 -16.65 -11.76 -4.41
C VAL A 132 -15.19 -11.50 -4.80
N VAL A 133 -14.94 -10.59 -5.74
CA VAL A 133 -13.58 -10.28 -6.20
C VAL A 133 -12.72 -9.75 -5.05
N LEU A 134 -13.23 -8.81 -4.27
CA LEU A 134 -12.48 -8.27 -3.13
C LEU A 134 -12.25 -9.32 -2.03
N THR A 135 -13.23 -10.18 -1.79
CA THR A 135 -13.10 -11.28 -0.81
C THR A 135 -12.02 -12.27 -1.24
N ASP A 136 -11.99 -12.66 -2.51
CA ASP A 136 -10.99 -13.58 -3.04
C ASP A 136 -9.59 -12.97 -3.04
N LEU A 137 -9.48 -11.70 -3.43
CA LEU A 137 -8.23 -10.94 -3.33
C LEU A 137 -7.75 -10.83 -1.88
N TYR A 138 -8.66 -10.58 -0.94
CA TYR A 138 -8.32 -10.50 0.48
C TYR A 138 -7.77 -11.84 0.99
N ARG A 139 -8.47 -12.95 0.73
CA ARG A 139 -8.04 -14.30 1.14
C ARG A 139 -6.65 -14.67 0.64
N THR A 140 -6.32 -14.27 -0.60
CA THR A 140 -5.01 -14.58 -1.19
C THR A 140 -3.88 -13.68 -0.65
N ARG A 141 -4.20 -12.48 -0.15
CA ARG A 141 -3.22 -11.47 0.27
C ARG A 141 -3.05 -11.32 1.77
N GLU A 142 -4.05 -11.69 2.55
CA GLU A 142 -4.07 -11.50 4.00
C GLU A 142 -2.83 -12.07 4.67
N THR A 143 -2.42 -13.29 4.32
CA THR A 143 -1.23 -13.94 4.89
C THR A 143 0.04 -13.15 4.61
N PHE A 144 0.19 -12.60 3.39
CA PHE A 144 1.34 -11.77 3.05
C PHE A 144 1.34 -10.46 3.84
N TYR A 145 0.20 -9.79 3.95
CA TYR A 145 0.09 -8.57 4.75
C TYR A 145 0.41 -8.83 6.22
N MET A 146 -0.13 -9.92 6.79
CA MET A 146 0.10 -10.30 8.19
C MET A 146 1.59 -10.61 8.44
N ASN A 147 2.23 -11.37 7.56
CA ASN A 147 3.65 -11.74 7.71
C ASN A 147 4.59 -10.57 7.47
N CYS A 148 4.20 -9.60 6.65
CA CYS A 148 5.00 -8.43 6.36
C CYS A 148 4.89 -7.36 7.44
N SER A 149 3.69 -7.12 8.01
CA SER A 149 3.42 -5.96 8.86
C SER A 149 3.98 -6.10 10.28
N ASN A 150 4.44 -4.98 10.85
CA ASN A 150 4.70 -4.84 12.28
C ASN A 150 3.75 -3.84 12.98
N ILE A 151 2.92 -3.14 12.19
CA ILE A 151 1.81 -2.32 12.67
C ILE A 151 0.57 -2.68 11.87
N VAL A 152 -0.53 -2.92 12.57
CA VAL A 152 -1.86 -3.11 11.95
C VAL A 152 -2.77 -1.96 12.38
N MET A 153 -3.43 -1.33 11.38
CA MET A 153 -4.33 -0.20 11.57
C MET A 153 -5.68 -0.47 10.90
N ASN A 154 -6.73 -0.62 11.68
CA ASN A 154 -8.08 -0.65 11.15
C ASN A 154 -8.51 0.77 10.76
N THR A 155 -8.88 0.94 9.50
CA THR A 155 -9.30 2.23 8.92
C THR A 155 -10.82 2.39 8.78
N SER A 156 -11.60 1.34 9.08
CA SER A 156 -13.06 1.38 8.99
C SER A 156 -13.63 2.33 10.05
N SER A 157 -14.60 3.14 9.64
CA SER A 157 -15.33 4.08 10.53
C SER A 157 -14.45 5.11 11.25
N LYS A 158 -13.24 5.40 10.75
CA LYS A 158 -12.34 6.41 11.29
C LYS A 158 -12.07 7.53 10.29
N THR A 159 -11.89 8.74 10.79
CA THR A 159 -11.40 9.86 9.98
C THR A 159 -9.90 9.72 9.70
N ILE A 160 -9.42 10.39 8.65
CA ILE A 160 -7.99 10.43 8.30
C ILE A 160 -7.15 10.95 9.48
N ASN A 161 -7.64 11.98 10.19
CA ASN A 161 -6.94 12.52 11.35
C ASN A 161 -6.82 11.51 12.49
N GLN A 162 -7.88 10.79 12.83
CA GLN A 162 -7.84 9.74 13.86
C GLN A 162 -6.84 8.64 13.50
N ILE A 163 -6.85 8.19 12.22
CA ILE A 163 -5.92 7.15 11.76
C ILE A 163 -4.47 7.63 11.85
N THR A 164 -4.19 8.85 11.39
CA THR A 164 -2.81 9.37 11.40
C THR A 164 -2.30 9.62 12.82
N ASP A 165 -3.14 10.09 13.75
CA ASP A 165 -2.76 10.29 15.14
C ASP A 165 -2.47 8.95 15.86
N GLU A 166 -3.32 7.94 15.63
CA GLU A 166 -3.09 6.59 16.15
C GLU A 166 -1.80 5.97 15.55
N LEU A 167 -1.53 6.20 14.26
CA LEU A 167 -0.30 5.70 13.61
C LEU A 167 0.96 6.34 14.21
N ILE A 168 0.95 7.65 14.46
CA ILE A 168 2.07 8.34 15.12
C ILE A 168 2.34 7.72 16.49
N THR A 169 1.29 7.54 17.30
CA THR A 169 1.42 6.90 18.61
C THR A 169 2.04 5.50 18.52
N LYS A 170 1.55 4.65 17.58
CA LYS A 170 2.10 3.29 17.39
C LYS A 170 3.54 3.27 16.87
N ILE A 171 3.91 4.24 16.05
CA ILE A 171 5.29 4.41 15.56
C ILE A 171 6.21 4.81 16.73
N ASP A 172 5.76 5.72 17.59
CA ASP A 172 6.51 6.18 18.75
C ASP A 172 6.70 5.05 19.79
N GLU A 173 5.72 4.17 19.96
CA GLU A 173 5.81 3.00 20.85
C GLU A 173 6.83 1.95 20.38
N LEU A 174 7.21 1.94 19.10
CA LEU A 174 8.20 1.02 18.52
C LEU A 174 9.63 1.60 18.46
N ASN A 175 9.82 2.84 18.88
CA ASN A 175 11.12 3.53 18.93
C ASN A 175 11.77 3.40 20.31
#